data_71dc67b8835ad7c78670e9140da1389f
#
_entry.id   71dc67b8835ad7c78670e9140da1389f
#
_cell.length_a   1.000
_cell.length_b   1.000
_cell.length_c   1.000
_cell.angle_alpha   90.00
_cell.angle_beta   90.00
_cell.angle_gamma   90.00
#
_symmetry.space_group_name_H-M   'P 1'
#
loop_
_entity.id
_entity.type
_entity.pdbx_description
1 polymer ?
#
loop_
_entity_poly.entity_id
_entity_poly.type
_entity_poly.pdbx_seq_one_letter_code
_entity_poly.pdbx_strand_id
1 'polypeptide(L)'
;SVLSALVVGTLAVFSFGKVLGIQVGNPVEGSNLLWEDSEFNVAVSRINSHFPGLNTLEIIFESKSPDSLERVVRKAETALTMQRLQHMLESQPNPPEASLSFADYLPEANRLFSGGNPKWGPLDHDDAAVSAAAGALMVGTGPKAFLHVADFEQRNGTVSLWYKDNRQETVDEALRQARAALAIVGTEFDDFRIRLGSGTIALQQSINDTVDRYQWVILGLLNAVIFVTCSIAYRSAVAGILLLIPVNLSNLFLGAVMTEMGIGLDVNTLPIAAIGVGVGIDYGIYLLSRIYEEYQLRKDMAQAILTAVTTTGKAIFFTATIVLIGILPWYFLSELKFLADMGLLLVMVMLINMVIALIVVPLLVWLIRPRFIESKELLVSEGVDLVALAAEENDETLRKKAAENVKHPKTEMVEVAPVRP
;
A
#
# COMPACT_ATOMS: atom_id res chain seq x y z
N SER A 1 -28.02 -16.90 17.33
CA SER A 1 -27.91 -16.44 15.93
C SER A 1 -28.24 -14.96 15.73
N VAL A 2 -29.35 -14.43 16.24
CA VAL A 2 -29.70 -12.99 16.15
C VAL A 2 -28.70 -12.14 16.89
N LEU A 3 -28.30 -12.54 18.08
CA LEU A 3 -27.29 -11.84 18.89
C LEU A 3 -25.94 -11.77 18.16
N SER A 4 -25.48 -12.88 17.57
CA SER A 4 -24.23 -12.92 16.79
C SER A 4 -24.26 -12.01 15.56
N ALA A 5 -25.38 -11.98 14.85
CA ALA A 5 -25.58 -11.09 13.70
C ALA A 5 -25.57 -9.62 14.13
N LEU A 6 -26.19 -9.29 15.26
CA LEU A 6 -26.23 -7.93 15.80
C LEU A 6 -24.84 -7.47 16.27
N VAL A 7 -24.09 -8.33 16.96
CA VAL A 7 -22.71 -8.03 17.39
C VAL A 7 -21.79 -7.81 16.18
N VAL A 8 -21.81 -8.72 15.19
CA VAL A 8 -20.99 -8.58 13.97
C VAL A 8 -21.39 -7.31 13.21
N GLY A 9 -22.69 -7.03 13.06
CA GLY A 9 -23.17 -5.83 12.40
C GLY A 9 -22.73 -4.54 13.10
N THR A 10 -22.82 -4.49 14.43
CA THR A 10 -22.39 -3.32 15.21
C THR A 10 -20.86 -3.10 15.08
N LEU A 11 -20.08 -4.16 15.19
CA LEU A 11 -18.62 -4.09 14.99
C LEU A 11 -18.28 -3.65 13.57
N ALA A 12 -19.01 -4.11 12.56
CA ALA A 12 -18.76 -3.70 11.16
C ALA A 12 -19.04 -2.19 10.97
N VAL A 13 -20.13 -1.66 11.51
CA VAL A 13 -20.46 -0.23 11.44
C VAL A 13 -19.39 0.61 12.18
N PHE A 14 -18.98 0.18 13.37
CA PHE A 14 -17.93 0.85 14.12
C PHE A 14 -16.59 0.85 13.34
N SER A 15 -16.20 -0.29 12.81
CA SER A 15 -14.97 -0.42 12.02
C SER A 15 -15.01 0.40 10.73
N PHE A 16 -16.17 0.48 10.08
CA PHE A 16 -16.34 1.33 8.90
C PHE A 16 -16.10 2.81 9.25
N GLY A 17 -16.65 3.29 10.38
CA GLY A 17 -16.37 4.65 10.84
C GLY A 17 -14.89 4.91 11.13
N LYS A 18 -14.16 3.92 11.66
CA LYS A 18 -12.70 4.04 11.90
C LYS A 18 -11.88 4.03 10.62
N VAL A 19 -12.21 3.18 9.66
CA VAL A 19 -11.49 3.08 8.37
C VAL A 19 -11.58 4.37 7.56
N LEU A 20 -12.67 5.14 7.69
CA LEU A 20 -12.76 6.46 7.04
C LEU A 20 -11.71 7.46 7.54
N GLY A 21 -11.11 7.21 8.70
CA GLY A 21 -10.03 8.03 9.28
C GLY A 21 -8.62 7.49 8.99
N ILE A 22 -8.47 6.42 8.19
CA ILE A 22 -7.14 5.90 7.87
C ILE A 22 -6.35 6.91 7.04
N GLN A 23 -5.14 7.22 7.49
CA GLN A 23 -4.26 8.13 6.77
C GLN A 23 -3.50 7.38 5.69
N VAL A 24 -3.47 7.95 4.48
CA VAL A 24 -2.59 7.50 3.40
C VAL A 24 -1.29 8.28 3.50
N GLY A 25 -0.16 7.58 3.56
CA GLY A 25 1.15 8.19 3.67
C GLY A 25 1.82 8.04 5.04
N ASN A 26 2.89 8.80 5.26
CA ASN A 26 3.69 8.68 6.46
C ASN A 26 3.09 9.49 7.64
N PRO A 27 2.70 8.85 8.74
CA PRO A 27 2.16 9.54 9.91
C PRO A 27 3.24 10.13 10.83
N VAL A 28 4.50 9.73 10.68
CA VAL A 28 5.61 10.11 11.56
C VAL A 28 6.72 10.81 10.79
N GLU A 29 7.55 11.61 11.51
CA GLU A 29 8.75 12.23 10.96
C GLU A 29 9.84 11.20 10.67
N GLY A 30 10.57 11.37 9.57
CA GLY A 30 11.68 10.52 9.18
C GLY A 30 11.27 9.33 8.32
N SER A 31 11.97 8.22 8.46
CA SER A 31 11.70 6.98 7.73
C SER A 31 10.75 6.09 8.49
N ASN A 32 9.61 5.77 7.90
CA ASN A 32 8.67 4.78 8.43
C ASN A 32 9.17 3.33 8.30
N LEU A 33 10.28 3.11 7.61
CA LEU A 33 10.93 1.81 7.50
C LEU A 33 11.71 1.42 8.77
N LEU A 34 12.09 2.41 9.58
CA LEU A 34 12.93 2.26 10.76
C LEU A 34 12.19 2.66 12.03
N TRP A 35 12.64 2.13 13.16
CA TRP A 35 12.12 2.55 14.46
C TRP A 35 12.43 4.02 14.73
N GLU A 36 11.61 4.69 15.52
CA GLU A 36 11.75 6.12 15.84
C GLU A 36 13.06 6.42 16.59
N ASP A 37 13.53 5.48 17.40
CA ASP A 37 14.77 5.52 18.16
C ASP A 37 16.00 5.04 17.38
N SER A 38 15.87 4.67 16.11
CA SER A 38 16.99 4.30 15.24
C SER A 38 17.97 5.45 15.09
N GLU A 39 19.25 5.13 14.95
CA GLU A 39 20.31 6.14 14.73
C GLU A 39 19.98 7.08 13.57
N PHE A 40 19.39 6.54 12.50
CA PHE A 40 18.97 7.33 11.34
C PHE A 40 17.87 8.34 11.70
N ASN A 41 16.76 7.92 12.30
CA ASN A 41 15.65 8.81 12.63
C ASN A 41 16.04 9.84 13.69
N VAL A 42 16.85 9.45 14.66
CA VAL A 42 17.43 10.37 15.65
C VAL A 42 18.36 11.40 14.97
N ALA A 43 19.18 10.98 14.01
CA ALA A 43 20.03 11.90 13.24
C ALA A 43 19.20 12.86 12.38
N VAL A 44 18.15 12.36 11.69
CA VAL A 44 17.22 13.18 10.92
C VAL A 44 16.56 14.24 11.80
N SER A 45 16.03 13.85 12.95
CA SER A 45 15.38 14.78 13.88
C SER A 45 16.38 15.86 14.39
N ARG A 46 17.63 15.48 14.68
CA ARG A 46 18.68 16.44 15.06
C ARG A 46 19.02 17.40 13.93
N ILE A 47 19.13 16.91 12.70
CA ILE A 47 19.37 17.77 11.52
C ILE A 47 18.21 18.73 11.34
N ASN A 48 16.98 18.24 11.35
CA ASN A 48 15.77 19.05 11.18
C ASN A 48 15.59 20.11 12.29
N SER A 49 16.15 19.89 13.48
CA SER A 49 16.10 20.88 14.57
C SER A 49 17.13 22.02 14.44
N HIS A 50 18.18 21.86 13.61
CA HIS A 50 19.26 22.84 13.49
C HIS A 50 19.40 23.40 12.06
N PHE A 51 18.88 22.72 11.06
CA PHE A 51 18.93 23.08 9.65
C PHE A 51 17.54 23.22 9.06
N PRO A 52 17.38 23.79 7.86
CA PRO A 52 16.07 23.95 7.21
C PRO A 52 15.31 22.65 6.93
N GLY A 53 15.92 21.50 7.20
CA GLY A 53 15.33 20.19 6.98
C GLY A 53 15.95 19.43 5.82
N LEU A 54 15.58 18.16 5.71
CA LEU A 54 16.07 17.25 4.66
C LEU A 54 15.05 17.02 3.55
N ASN A 55 13.82 17.48 3.74
CA ASN A 55 12.71 17.18 2.84
C ASN A 55 12.55 18.32 1.84
N THR A 56 12.72 18.01 0.56
CA THR A 56 12.70 19.01 -0.50
C THR A 56 11.49 18.90 -1.39
N LEU A 57 11.02 20.05 -1.86
CA LEU A 57 10.09 20.17 -2.98
C LEU A 57 10.76 21.02 -4.05
N GLU A 58 10.92 20.46 -5.24
CA GLU A 58 11.58 21.10 -6.36
C GLU A 58 10.55 21.57 -7.39
N ILE A 59 10.59 22.86 -7.71
CA ILE A 59 9.79 23.46 -8.78
C ILE A 59 10.73 23.71 -9.96
N ILE A 60 10.51 22.99 -11.05
CA ILE A 60 11.43 22.93 -12.19
C ILE A 60 11.01 23.95 -13.25
N PHE A 61 11.95 24.77 -13.67
CA PHE A 61 11.87 25.67 -14.81
C PHE A 61 12.54 24.98 -16.00
N GLU A 62 11.74 24.47 -16.91
CA GLU A 62 12.20 23.66 -18.03
C GLU A 62 12.14 24.45 -19.35
N SER A 63 13.24 24.49 -20.08
CA SER A 63 13.28 25.10 -21.42
C SER A 63 12.33 24.39 -22.40
N LYS A 64 11.57 25.14 -23.18
CA LYS A 64 10.72 24.58 -24.25
C LYS A 64 11.51 24.12 -25.47
N SER A 65 12.74 24.59 -25.61
CA SER A 65 13.62 24.29 -26.73
C SER A 65 14.89 23.57 -26.24
N PRO A 66 14.85 22.26 -25.95
CA PRO A 66 15.96 21.53 -25.35
C PRO A 66 17.22 21.48 -26.27
N ASP A 67 17.05 21.64 -27.57
CA ASP A 67 18.14 21.66 -28.56
C ASP A 67 18.69 23.07 -28.84
N SER A 68 18.08 24.10 -28.26
CA SER A 68 18.51 25.49 -28.40
C SER A 68 19.76 25.75 -27.55
N LEU A 69 20.65 26.62 -28.01
CA LEU A 69 21.78 27.15 -27.24
C LEU A 69 21.34 28.22 -26.21
N GLU A 70 20.08 28.46 -26.11
CA GLU A 70 19.49 29.51 -25.28
C GLU A 70 19.55 29.11 -23.80
N ARG A 71 20.13 29.99 -22.99
CA ARG A 71 20.31 29.78 -21.55
C ARG A 71 19.15 30.43 -20.81
N VAL A 72 18.04 29.72 -20.73
CA VAL A 72 16.78 30.22 -20.18
C VAL A 72 16.91 30.70 -18.74
N VAL A 73 17.74 30.06 -17.91
CA VAL A 73 17.97 30.46 -16.51
C VAL A 73 18.64 31.83 -16.40
N ARG A 74 19.27 32.33 -17.45
CA ARG A 74 19.90 33.68 -17.50
C ARG A 74 19.00 34.79 -18.02
N LYS A 75 17.74 34.50 -18.34
CA LYS A 75 16.77 35.49 -18.75
C LYS A 75 16.17 36.22 -17.57
N ALA A 76 15.92 37.49 -17.70
CA ALA A 76 15.33 38.31 -16.67
C ALA A 76 13.95 37.78 -16.26
N GLU A 77 13.11 37.41 -17.25
CA GLU A 77 11.78 36.84 -16.98
C GLU A 77 11.87 35.58 -16.11
N THR A 78 12.80 34.68 -16.40
CA THR A 78 12.98 33.45 -15.62
C THR A 78 13.43 33.77 -14.18
N ALA A 79 14.46 34.59 -14.03
CA ALA A 79 15.00 34.96 -12.72
C ALA A 79 13.99 35.69 -11.85
N LEU A 80 13.26 36.65 -12.40
CA LEU A 80 12.20 37.40 -11.71
C LEU A 80 11.03 36.49 -11.35
N THR A 81 10.69 35.53 -12.21
CA THR A 81 9.63 34.55 -11.93
C THR A 81 10.04 33.59 -10.78
N MET A 82 11.30 33.12 -10.74
CA MET A 82 11.84 32.35 -9.63
C MET A 82 11.75 33.13 -8.32
N GLN A 83 12.25 34.36 -8.30
CA GLN A 83 12.20 35.26 -7.15
C GLN A 83 10.78 35.55 -6.66
N ARG A 84 9.87 35.84 -7.60
CA ARG A 84 8.46 36.06 -7.28
C ARG A 84 7.81 34.83 -6.66
N LEU A 85 8.09 33.65 -7.20
CA LEU A 85 7.57 32.38 -6.69
C LEU A 85 8.08 32.07 -5.27
N GLN A 86 9.39 32.24 -5.03
CA GLN A 86 9.99 32.12 -3.70
C GLN A 86 9.33 33.05 -2.70
N HIS A 87 9.23 34.34 -3.01
CA HIS A 87 8.63 35.33 -2.12
C HIS A 87 7.17 35.01 -1.79
N MET A 88 6.40 34.54 -2.78
CA MET A 88 5.01 34.11 -2.55
C MET A 88 4.93 32.91 -1.61
N LEU A 89 5.82 31.93 -1.73
CA LEU A 89 5.82 30.73 -0.89
C LEU A 89 6.32 31.03 0.53
N GLU A 90 7.34 31.87 0.66
CA GLU A 90 7.87 32.32 1.95
C GLU A 90 6.89 33.20 2.74
N SER A 91 5.94 33.84 2.05
CA SER A 91 4.91 34.69 2.66
C SER A 91 3.66 33.90 3.11
N GLN A 92 3.61 32.57 2.94
CA GLN A 92 2.48 31.74 3.38
C GLN A 92 2.47 31.54 4.90
N PRO A 93 1.32 31.16 5.49
CA PRO A 93 1.22 30.91 6.94
C PRO A 93 2.15 29.81 7.47
N ASN A 94 2.40 28.78 6.67
CA ASN A 94 3.35 27.70 6.96
C ASN A 94 4.38 27.66 5.82
N PRO A 95 5.36 28.59 5.83
CA PRO A 95 6.30 28.70 4.73
C PRO A 95 7.30 27.54 4.74
N PRO A 96 7.99 27.28 3.63
CA PRO A 96 9.18 26.44 3.67
C PRO A 96 10.22 27.06 4.62
N GLU A 97 11.00 26.24 5.28
CA GLU A 97 12.06 26.69 6.19
C GLU A 97 13.20 27.43 5.46
N ALA A 98 13.41 27.09 4.21
CA ALA A 98 14.30 27.79 3.29
C ALA A 98 13.84 27.60 1.85
N SER A 99 14.19 28.55 1.01
CA SER A 99 14.11 28.42 -0.45
C SER A 99 15.45 28.80 -1.09
N LEU A 100 15.73 28.24 -2.25
CA LEU A 100 16.94 28.56 -3.01
C LEU A 100 16.68 28.36 -4.50
N SER A 101 17.14 29.29 -5.30
CA SER A 101 17.14 29.23 -6.76
C SER A 101 18.41 29.85 -7.34
N PHE A 102 18.56 29.75 -8.66
CA PHE A 102 19.64 30.47 -9.33
C PHE A 102 19.51 32.00 -9.19
N ALA A 103 18.26 32.49 -9.10
CA ALA A 103 17.98 33.92 -8.95
C ALA A 103 18.56 34.53 -7.68
N ASP A 104 18.77 33.76 -6.61
CA ASP A 104 19.32 34.25 -5.34
C ASP A 104 20.79 34.67 -5.44
N TYR A 105 21.54 34.12 -6.37
CA TYR A 105 22.95 34.44 -6.58
C TYR A 105 23.16 35.69 -7.44
N LEU A 106 22.20 36.05 -8.25
CA LEU A 106 22.31 37.14 -9.24
C LEU A 106 22.42 38.53 -8.60
N PRO A 107 21.63 38.89 -7.56
CA PRO A 107 21.75 40.19 -6.89
C PRO A 107 23.14 40.44 -6.32
N GLU A 108 23.72 39.44 -5.65
CA GLU A 108 25.04 39.59 -5.05
C GLU A 108 26.14 39.67 -6.13
N ALA A 109 26.05 38.87 -7.19
CA ALA A 109 26.96 39.00 -8.33
C ALA A 109 26.90 40.36 -8.96
N ASN A 110 25.71 40.88 -9.25
CA ASN A 110 25.52 42.20 -9.84
C ASN A 110 26.14 43.27 -8.96
N ARG A 111 25.89 43.26 -7.65
CA ARG A 111 26.45 44.19 -6.68
C ARG A 111 28.00 44.16 -6.65
N LEU A 112 28.60 42.95 -6.56
CA LEU A 112 30.04 42.78 -6.47
C LEU A 112 30.76 43.26 -7.73
N PHE A 113 30.26 42.88 -8.91
CA PHE A 113 30.86 43.27 -10.20
C PHE A 113 30.59 44.72 -10.59
N SER A 114 29.65 45.39 -9.93
CA SER A 114 29.34 46.82 -10.12
C SER A 114 30.00 47.71 -9.02
N GLY A 115 31.12 47.27 -8.47
CA GLY A 115 31.90 48.08 -7.52
C GLY A 115 31.43 47.99 -6.06
N GLY A 116 30.58 47.01 -5.71
CA GLY A 116 30.14 46.77 -4.33
C GLY A 116 28.99 47.68 -3.85
N ASN A 117 28.49 48.55 -4.65
CA ASN A 117 27.42 49.48 -4.26
C ASN A 117 26.07 48.76 -4.13
N PRO A 118 25.38 48.82 -2.96
CA PRO A 118 24.11 48.13 -2.71
C PRO A 118 22.96 48.47 -3.68
N LYS A 119 23.00 49.61 -4.33
CA LYS A 119 21.98 50.01 -5.32
C LYS A 119 21.90 49.07 -6.54
N TRP A 120 22.96 48.27 -6.78
CA TRP A 120 23.05 47.28 -7.87
C TRP A 120 22.63 45.87 -7.40
N GLY A 121 22.14 45.73 -6.17
CA GLY A 121 21.64 44.46 -5.66
C GLY A 121 20.34 43.96 -6.30
N PRO A 122 19.30 44.81 -6.49
CA PRO A 122 18.05 44.34 -7.08
C PRO A 122 18.24 43.73 -8.47
N LEU A 123 17.49 42.69 -8.76
CA LEU A 123 17.48 42.07 -10.08
C LEU A 123 16.99 43.07 -11.13
N ASP A 124 17.70 43.13 -12.25
CA ASP A 124 17.33 43.93 -13.39
C ASP A 124 16.23 43.27 -14.22
N HIS A 125 15.46 44.04 -14.95
CA HIS A 125 14.46 43.57 -15.88
C HIS A 125 15.01 43.38 -17.31
N ASP A 126 16.29 43.66 -17.53
CA ASP A 126 16.98 43.51 -18.80
C ASP A 126 17.76 42.22 -18.88
N ASP A 127 17.52 41.43 -19.92
CA ASP A 127 18.19 40.14 -20.18
C ASP A 127 19.70 40.26 -20.28
N ALA A 128 20.22 41.36 -20.84
CA ALA A 128 21.65 41.59 -20.97
C ALA A 128 22.29 41.80 -19.58
N ALA A 129 21.66 42.54 -18.70
CA ALA A 129 22.13 42.77 -17.33
C ALA A 129 22.12 41.48 -16.48
N VAL A 130 21.02 40.71 -16.52
CA VAL A 130 20.89 39.43 -15.81
C VAL A 130 21.88 38.39 -16.36
N SER A 131 22.04 38.31 -17.69
CA SER A 131 23.00 37.43 -18.33
C SER A 131 24.45 37.79 -18.00
N ALA A 132 24.75 39.11 -17.87
CA ALA A 132 26.07 39.57 -17.43
C ALA A 132 26.38 39.20 -15.98
N ALA A 133 25.44 39.37 -15.06
CA ALA A 133 25.57 38.92 -13.67
C ALA A 133 25.78 37.41 -13.57
N ALA A 134 24.99 36.63 -14.30
CA ALA A 134 25.16 35.16 -14.39
C ALA A 134 26.51 34.75 -14.99
N GLY A 135 26.98 35.47 -16.03
CA GLY A 135 28.30 35.31 -16.61
C GLY A 135 29.43 35.57 -15.61
N ALA A 136 29.29 36.62 -14.80
CA ALA A 136 30.24 36.98 -13.76
C ALA A 136 30.37 35.88 -12.68
N LEU A 137 29.26 35.26 -12.24
CA LEU A 137 29.26 34.10 -11.35
C LEU A 137 30.07 32.94 -11.95
N MET A 138 29.90 32.68 -13.24
CA MET A 138 30.58 31.55 -13.90
C MET A 138 32.08 31.75 -14.04
N VAL A 139 32.56 32.99 -14.17
CA VAL A 139 34.00 33.30 -14.21
C VAL A 139 34.70 32.97 -12.87
N GLY A 140 33.99 33.22 -11.77
CA GLY A 140 34.55 33.00 -10.43
C GLY A 140 34.54 31.55 -9.95
N THR A 141 33.50 30.79 -10.30
CA THR A 141 33.22 29.46 -9.70
C THR A 141 33.04 28.32 -10.69
N GLY A 142 32.69 28.64 -11.93
CA GLY A 142 32.31 27.67 -12.98
C GLY A 142 30.89 27.08 -12.82
N PRO A 143 30.35 26.50 -13.89
CA PRO A 143 28.97 25.98 -13.91
C PRO A 143 28.69 24.87 -12.89
N LYS A 144 29.70 24.09 -12.51
CA LYS A 144 29.56 22.96 -11.57
C LYS A 144 29.11 23.39 -10.18
N ALA A 145 29.42 24.63 -9.77
CA ALA A 145 29.04 25.16 -8.46
C ALA A 145 27.52 25.36 -8.31
N PHE A 146 26.77 25.43 -9.41
CA PHE A 146 25.35 25.75 -9.43
C PHE A 146 24.46 24.55 -9.83
N LEU A 147 25.01 23.33 -9.91
CA LEU A 147 24.28 22.12 -10.31
C LEU A 147 23.10 21.78 -9.37
N HIS A 148 23.07 22.39 -8.18
CA HIS A 148 21.96 22.22 -7.24
C HIS A 148 20.76 23.13 -7.52
N VAL A 149 20.89 24.14 -8.41
CA VAL A 149 19.82 25.07 -8.77
C VAL A 149 19.67 25.27 -10.28
N ALA A 150 20.63 24.82 -11.10
CA ALA A 150 20.56 24.88 -12.54
C ALA A 150 21.36 23.77 -13.18
N ASP A 151 21.00 23.33 -14.39
CA ASP A 151 21.78 22.37 -15.14
C ASP A 151 23.10 22.97 -15.64
N PHE A 152 24.02 22.11 -16.11
CA PHE A 152 25.34 22.54 -16.57
C PHE A 152 25.28 23.59 -17.71
N GLU A 153 24.31 23.47 -18.57
CA GLU A 153 24.12 24.35 -19.73
C GLU A 153 23.24 25.56 -19.41
N GLN A 154 22.66 25.60 -18.20
CA GLN A 154 21.77 26.66 -17.72
C GLN A 154 20.51 26.85 -18.57
N ARG A 155 20.03 25.77 -19.14
CA ARG A 155 18.76 25.71 -19.87
C ARG A 155 17.60 25.47 -18.92
N ASN A 156 17.83 24.69 -17.88
CA ASN A 156 16.84 24.35 -16.87
C ASN A 156 17.32 24.81 -15.49
N GLY A 157 16.39 25.22 -14.66
CA GLY A 157 16.65 25.61 -13.30
C GLY A 157 15.60 25.08 -12.36
N THR A 158 15.84 25.21 -11.06
CA THR A 158 14.91 24.80 -10.02
C THR A 158 14.80 25.86 -8.95
N VAL A 159 13.61 25.95 -8.37
CA VAL A 159 13.39 26.57 -7.07
C VAL A 159 13.24 25.42 -6.07
N SER A 160 14.23 25.27 -5.21
CA SER A 160 14.28 24.25 -4.17
C SER A 160 13.71 24.80 -2.88
N LEU A 161 12.79 24.08 -2.29
CA LEU A 161 12.11 24.43 -1.04
C LEU A 161 12.41 23.34 -0.02
N TRP A 162 12.79 23.74 1.21
CA TRP A 162 13.12 22.79 2.30
C TRP A 162 12.03 22.84 3.37
N TYR A 163 11.67 21.63 3.86
CA TYR A 163 10.70 21.44 4.93
C TYR A 163 11.26 20.59 6.04
N LYS A 164 10.87 20.87 7.28
CA LYS A 164 11.37 20.18 8.47
C LYS A 164 11.04 18.71 8.49
N ASP A 165 9.83 18.34 8.12
CA ASP A 165 9.36 16.96 8.19
C ASP A 165 8.70 16.50 6.88
N ASN A 166 8.43 15.21 6.82
CA ASN A 166 7.77 14.55 5.70
C ASN A 166 6.44 13.92 6.13
N ARG A 167 5.81 14.45 7.17
CA ARG A 167 4.47 14.03 7.56
C ARG A 167 3.49 14.36 6.45
N GLN A 168 2.45 13.54 6.31
CA GLN A 168 1.49 13.75 5.23
C GLN A 168 0.84 15.14 5.27
N GLU A 169 0.59 15.69 6.44
CA GLU A 169 0.06 17.04 6.60
C GLU A 169 1.00 18.12 6.01
N THR A 170 2.30 17.99 6.24
CA THR A 170 3.31 18.89 5.68
C THR A 170 3.41 18.75 4.17
N VAL A 171 3.36 17.52 3.67
CA VAL A 171 3.37 17.21 2.23
C VAL A 171 2.16 17.84 1.52
N ASP A 172 0.97 17.63 2.05
CA ASP A 172 -0.28 18.14 1.49
C ASP A 172 -0.30 19.67 1.49
N GLU A 173 0.15 20.28 2.58
CA GLU A 173 0.21 21.75 2.70
C GLU A 173 1.22 22.35 1.74
N ALA A 174 2.44 21.80 1.66
CA ALA A 174 3.49 22.25 0.75
C ALA A 174 3.02 22.20 -0.71
N LEU A 175 2.41 21.10 -1.12
CA LEU A 175 1.90 20.95 -2.49
C LEU A 175 0.69 21.84 -2.77
N ARG A 176 -0.20 22.03 -1.79
CA ARG A 176 -1.33 22.94 -1.90
C ARG A 176 -0.86 24.38 -2.10
N GLN A 177 0.10 24.85 -1.31
CA GLN A 177 0.70 26.17 -1.41
C GLN A 177 1.43 26.35 -2.74
N ALA A 178 2.24 25.38 -3.14
CA ALA A 178 2.95 25.44 -4.42
C ALA A 178 1.99 25.50 -5.62
N ARG A 179 0.94 24.69 -5.63
CA ARG A 179 -0.09 24.73 -6.69
C ARG A 179 -0.84 26.08 -6.70
N ALA A 180 -1.16 26.65 -5.54
CA ALA A 180 -1.81 27.95 -5.45
C ALA A 180 -0.90 29.07 -5.96
N ALA A 181 0.39 29.07 -5.61
CA ALA A 181 1.36 30.04 -6.11
C ALA A 181 1.54 29.93 -7.63
N LEU A 182 1.66 28.70 -8.15
CA LEU A 182 1.78 28.46 -9.60
C LEU A 182 0.51 28.87 -10.37
N ALA A 183 -0.67 28.75 -9.78
CA ALA A 183 -1.91 29.22 -10.41
C ALA A 183 -1.93 30.77 -10.58
N ILE A 184 -1.23 31.50 -9.70
CA ILE A 184 -1.12 32.95 -9.77
C ILE A 184 0.02 33.37 -10.70
N VAL A 185 1.17 32.73 -10.60
CA VAL A 185 2.37 33.04 -11.39
C VAL A 185 2.20 32.64 -12.85
N GLY A 186 1.51 31.53 -13.09
CA GLY A 186 1.42 30.86 -14.39
C GLY A 186 2.46 29.77 -14.51
N THR A 187 2.19 28.81 -15.39
CA THR A 187 3.09 27.65 -15.63
C THR A 187 3.66 27.61 -17.04
N GLU A 188 3.10 28.39 -17.96
CA GLU A 188 3.51 28.42 -19.36
C GLU A 188 3.98 29.84 -19.75
N PHE A 189 5.24 29.92 -20.18
CA PHE A 189 5.89 31.17 -20.67
C PHE A 189 6.39 30.90 -22.11
N ASP A 190 6.85 31.92 -22.78
CA ASP A 190 7.27 31.79 -24.18
C ASP A 190 8.44 30.82 -24.32
N ASP A 191 9.46 30.94 -23.49
CA ASP A 191 10.73 30.20 -23.58
C ASP A 191 10.83 28.99 -22.65
N PHE A 192 10.04 28.98 -21.58
CA PHE A 192 10.08 27.95 -20.54
C PHE A 192 8.69 27.59 -20.05
N ARG A 193 8.63 26.44 -19.37
CA ARG A 193 7.48 26.01 -18.59
C ARG A 193 7.89 25.65 -17.18
N ILE A 194 6.97 25.83 -16.24
CA ILE A 194 7.17 25.50 -14.85
C ILE A 194 6.46 24.17 -14.55
N ARG A 195 7.19 23.24 -13.94
CA ARG A 195 6.64 21.96 -13.50
C ARG A 195 6.84 21.80 -11.99
N LEU A 196 5.77 21.40 -11.32
CA LEU A 196 5.81 20.94 -9.95
C LEU A 196 6.03 19.43 -9.98
N GLY A 197 7.10 18.94 -9.37
CA GLY A 197 7.20 17.51 -9.32
C GLY A 197 8.57 16.88 -9.23
N SER A 198 9.44 17.41 -8.37
CA SER A 198 10.64 16.72 -7.95
C SER A 198 10.88 16.96 -6.45
N GLY A 199 11.89 16.27 -5.88
CA GLY A 199 12.17 16.28 -4.46
C GLY A 199 11.45 15.19 -3.68
N THR A 200 11.82 15.05 -2.42
CA THR A 200 11.31 13.97 -1.53
C THR A 200 9.81 14.10 -1.28
N ILE A 201 9.29 15.33 -1.15
CA ILE A 201 7.87 15.62 -0.92
C ILE A 201 7.03 15.22 -2.15
N ALA A 202 7.46 15.60 -3.35
CA ALA A 202 6.73 15.26 -4.57
C ALA A 202 6.77 13.75 -4.85
N LEU A 203 7.90 13.09 -4.57
CA LEU A 203 8.03 11.64 -4.69
C LEU A 203 7.07 10.92 -3.73
N GLN A 204 7.04 11.32 -2.47
CA GLN A 204 6.14 10.74 -1.47
C GLN A 204 4.67 10.88 -1.89
N GLN A 205 4.25 12.07 -2.33
CA GLN A 205 2.88 12.27 -2.81
C GLN A 205 2.57 11.41 -4.03
N SER A 206 3.48 11.30 -4.99
CA SER A 206 3.27 10.45 -6.18
C SER A 206 3.10 8.98 -5.82
N ILE A 207 3.83 8.51 -4.80
CA ILE A 207 3.67 7.16 -4.26
C ILE A 207 2.29 7.02 -3.59
N ASN A 208 1.90 7.97 -2.75
CA ASN A 208 0.63 7.93 -2.04
C ASN A 208 -0.58 8.01 -3.00
N ASP A 209 -0.53 8.88 -4.01
CA ASP A 209 -1.54 8.95 -5.07
C ASP A 209 -1.67 7.63 -5.83
N THR A 210 -0.54 6.95 -6.03
CA THR A 210 -0.50 5.62 -6.68
C THR A 210 -1.13 4.57 -5.77
N VAL A 211 -0.80 4.55 -4.48
CA VAL A 211 -1.38 3.64 -3.48
C VAL A 211 -2.89 3.86 -3.40
N ASP A 212 -3.34 5.10 -3.24
CA ASP A 212 -4.77 5.42 -3.12
C ASP A 212 -5.57 4.98 -4.36
N ARG A 213 -5.02 5.21 -5.54
CA ARG A 213 -5.66 4.81 -6.80
C ARG A 213 -5.70 3.30 -7.00
N TYR A 214 -4.58 2.62 -6.79
CA TYR A 214 -4.45 1.20 -7.15
C TYR A 214 -4.97 0.26 -6.08
N GLN A 215 -5.05 0.65 -4.80
CA GLN A 215 -5.62 -0.20 -3.76
C GLN A 215 -7.05 -0.67 -4.10
N TRP A 216 -7.90 0.23 -4.57
CA TRP A 216 -9.28 -0.10 -4.93
C TRP A 216 -9.36 -1.00 -6.16
N VAL A 217 -8.47 -0.79 -7.14
CA VAL A 217 -8.36 -1.63 -8.33
C VAL A 217 -7.91 -3.03 -7.97
N ILE A 218 -6.86 -3.14 -7.12
CA ILE A 218 -6.33 -4.45 -6.66
C ILE A 218 -7.37 -5.20 -5.85
N LEU A 219 -8.00 -4.56 -4.87
CA LEU A 219 -9.04 -5.18 -4.05
C LEU A 219 -10.25 -5.59 -4.89
N GLY A 220 -10.69 -4.74 -5.83
CA GLY A 220 -11.78 -5.05 -6.74
C GLY A 220 -11.48 -6.25 -7.64
N LEU A 221 -10.29 -6.28 -8.25
CA LEU A 221 -9.85 -7.38 -9.10
C LEU A 221 -9.73 -8.69 -8.31
N LEU A 222 -9.14 -8.64 -7.12
CA LEU A 222 -8.98 -9.79 -6.24
C LEU A 222 -10.34 -10.37 -5.84
N ASN A 223 -11.28 -9.51 -5.42
CA ASN A 223 -12.65 -9.92 -5.11
C ASN A 223 -13.36 -10.53 -6.33
N ALA A 224 -13.16 -9.97 -7.53
CA ALA A 224 -13.73 -10.51 -8.76
C ALA A 224 -13.20 -11.90 -9.10
N VAL A 225 -11.87 -12.10 -8.99
CA VAL A 225 -11.22 -13.41 -9.21
C VAL A 225 -11.73 -14.44 -8.21
N ILE A 226 -11.78 -14.11 -6.92
CA ILE A 226 -12.29 -14.98 -5.88
C ILE A 226 -13.78 -15.32 -6.13
N PHE A 227 -14.58 -14.32 -6.45
CA PHE A 227 -16.00 -14.53 -6.76
C PHE A 227 -16.19 -15.54 -7.90
N VAL A 228 -15.49 -15.33 -9.01
CA VAL A 228 -15.57 -16.21 -10.19
C VAL A 228 -15.10 -17.63 -9.85
N THR A 229 -13.92 -17.75 -9.21
CA THR A 229 -13.36 -19.06 -8.85
C THR A 229 -14.27 -19.83 -7.90
N CYS A 230 -14.74 -19.19 -6.82
CA CYS A 230 -15.66 -19.83 -5.88
C CYS A 230 -17.02 -20.16 -6.52
N SER A 231 -17.54 -19.26 -7.38
CA SER A 231 -18.80 -19.51 -8.07
C SER A 231 -18.71 -20.71 -9.01
N ILE A 232 -17.58 -20.89 -9.68
CA ILE A 232 -17.33 -22.05 -10.54
C ILE A 232 -17.17 -23.33 -9.69
N ALA A 233 -16.35 -23.26 -8.62
CA ALA A 233 -16.09 -24.41 -7.76
C ALA A 233 -17.36 -24.99 -7.12
N TYR A 234 -18.24 -24.12 -6.64
CA TYR A 234 -19.50 -24.51 -6.00
C TYR A 234 -20.70 -24.52 -6.97
N ARG A 235 -20.48 -24.22 -8.26
CA ARG A 235 -21.54 -24.06 -9.28
C ARG A 235 -22.68 -23.13 -8.83
N SER A 236 -22.35 -22.14 -8.03
CA SER A 236 -23.31 -21.22 -7.40
C SER A 236 -22.72 -19.84 -7.15
N ALA A 237 -23.30 -18.81 -7.75
CA ALA A 237 -22.95 -17.42 -7.45
C ALA A 237 -23.21 -17.03 -5.98
N VAL A 238 -24.20 -17.70 -5.34
CA VAL A 238 -24.49 -17.47 -3.91
C VAL A 238 -23.34 -17.93 -3.03
N ALA A 239 -22.66 -19.03 -3.39
CA ALA A 239 -21.46 -19.49 -2.67
C ALA A 239 -20.32 -18.46 -2.77
N GLY A 240 -20.10 -17.91 -3.96
CA GLY A 240 -19.11 -16.84 -4.16
C GLY A 240 -19.36 -15.63 -3.28
N ILE A 241 -20.60 -15.11 -3.27
CA ILE A 241 -20.99 -13.97 -2.41
C ILE A 241 -20.83 -14.32 -0.92
N LEU A 242 -21.30 -15.50 -0.52
CA LEU A 242 -21.24 -15.96 0.88
C LEU A 242 -19.81 -16.02 1.41
N LEU A 243 -18.84 -16.39 0.58
CA LEU A 243 -17.42 -16.43 0.95
C LEU A 243 -16.75 -15.06 0.89
N LEU A 244 -17.20 -14.16 0.03
CA LEU A 244 -16.65 -12.80 -0.03
C LEU A 244 -17.01 -11.93 1.17
N ILE A 245 -18.19 -12.11 1.76
CA ILE A 245 -18.64 -11.31 2.91
C ILE A 245 -17.68 -11.42 4.10
N PRO A 246 -17.30 -12.61 4.60
CA PRO A 246 -16.35 -12.75 5.71
C PRO A 246 -15.00 -12.12 5.41
N VAL A 247 -14.49 -12.30 4.19
CA VAL A 247 -13.16 -11.81 3.78
C VAL A 247 -13.13 -10.28 3.76
N ASN A 248 -14.13 -9.64 3.15
CA ASN A 248 -14.20 -8.18 3.12
C ASN A 248 -14.45 -7.59 4.52
N LEU A 249 -15.21 -8.29 5.36
CA LEU A 249 -15.42 -7.91 6.76
C LEU A 249 -14.09 -7.98 7.55
N SER A 250 -13.26 -8.98 7.28
CA SER A 250 -11.93 -9.10 7.90
C SER A 250 -11.02 -7.94 7.49
N ASN A 251 -11.02 -7.54 6.22
CA ASN A 251 -10.26 -6.39 5.75
C ASN A 251 -10.74 -5.07 6.39
N LEU A 252 -12.05 -4.94 6.56
CA LEU A 252 -12.62 -3.79 7.26
C LEU A 252 -12.13 -3.72 8.72
N PHE A 253 -12.10 -4.85 9.42
CA PHE A 253 -11.59 -4.90 10.79
C PHE A 253 -10.08 -4.66 10.85
N LEU A 254 -9.31 -5.19 9.89
CA LEU A 254 -7.89 -4.89 9.78
C LEU A 254 -7.64 -3.38 9.63
N GLY A 255 -8.37 -2.72 8.73
CA GLY A 255 -8.27 -1.26 8.55
C GLY A 255 -8.59 -0.48 9.82
N ALA A 256 -9.59 -0.92 10.60
CA ALA A 256 -9.90 -0.30 11.90
C ALA A 256 -8.75 -0.49 12.91
N VAL A 257 -8.13 -1.67 12.96
CA VAL A 257 -6.95 -1.94 13.80
C VAL A 257 -5.77 -1.06 13.37
N MET A 258 -5.50 -0.93 12.07
CA MET A 258 -4.45 -0.05 11.54
C MET A 258 -4.66 1.40 12.00
N THR A 259 -5.88 1.91 11.91
CA THR A 259 -6.22 3.27 12.37
C THR A 259 -5.99 3.46 13.87
N GLU A 260 -6.38 2.48 14.70
CA GLU A 260 -6.14 2.54 16.15
C GLU A 260 -4.66 2.46 16.53
N MET A 261 -3.86 1.76 15.75
CA MET A 261 -2.42 1.63 15.96
C MET A 261 -1.62 2.79 15.37
N GLY A 262 -2.26 3.73 14.67
CA GLY A 262 -1.58 4.82 13.97
C GLY A 262 -0.71 4.35 12.80
N ILE A 263 -1.03 3.18 12.22
CA ILE A 263 -0.34 2.65 11.05
C ILE A 263 -1.08 3.17 9.81
N GLY A 264 -0.39 4.01 9.02
CA GLY A 264 -0.93 4.54 7.78
C GLY A 264 -0.97 3.50 6.65
N LEU A 265 -1.76 3.80 5.63
CA LEU A 265 -1.79 3.04 4.39
C LEU A 265 -0.68 3.55 3.47
N ASP A 266 0.31 2.71 3.21
CA ASP A 266 1.44 3.01 2.33
C ASP A 266 1.78 1.81 1.42
N VAL A 267 2.83 1.94 0.63
CA VAL A 267 3.32 0.86 -0.25
C VAL A 267 3.66 -0.41 0.53
N ASN A 268 4.08 -0.29 1.78
CA ASN A 268 4.51 -1.42 2.61
C ASN A 268 3.32 -2.17 3.21
N THR A 269 2.25 -1.45 3.57
CA THR A 269 1.06 -2.02 4.20
C THR A 269 0.03 -2.53 3.20
N LEU A 270 0.02 -1.98 1.97
CA LEU A 270 -0.92 -2.38 0.90
C LEU A 270 -0.92 -3.90 0.61
N PRO A 271 0.23 -4.62 0.51
CA PRO A 271 0.25 -6.05 0.25
C PRO A 271 -0.44 -6.87 1.33
N ILE A 272 -0.50 -6.39 2.57
CA ILE A 272 -1.06 -7.12 3.71
C ILE A 272 -2.57 -7.35 3.53
N ALA A 273 -3.28 -6.32 3.05
CA ALA A 273 -4.71 -6.45 2.76
C ALA A 273 -4.96 -7.50 1.66
N ALA A 274 -4.12 -7.52 0.62
CA ALA A 274 -4.23 -8.51 -0.46
C ALA A 274 -3.91 -9.94 0.02
N ILE A 275 -2.86 -10.12 0.84
CA ILE A 275 -2.51 -11.40 1.45
C ILE A 275 -3.62 -11.84 2.40
N GLY A 276 -4.15 -10.91 3.20
CA GLY A 276 -5.27 -11.16 4.12
C GLY A 276 -6.50 -11.71 3.42
N VAL A 277 -6.85 -11.16 2.26
CA VAL A 277 -7.94 -11.68 1.40
C VAL A 277 -7.63 -13.10 0.93
N GLY A 278 -6.41 -13.32 0.39
CA GLY A 278 -6.02 -14.62 -0.18
C GLY A 278 -6.01 -15.75 0.84
N VAL A 279 -5.48 -15.50 2.04
CA VAL A 279 -5.44 -16.51 3.11
C VAL A 279 -6.79 -16.64 3.83
N GLY A 280 -7.52 -15.53 3.96
CA GLY A 280 -8.81 -15.54 4.66
C GLY A 280 -9.87 -16.36 3.97
N ILE A 281 -9.84 -16.43 2.64
CA ILE A 281 -10.80 -17.21 1.86
C ILE A 281 -10.70 -18.71 2.11
N ASP A 282 -9.49 -19.23 2.37
CA ASP A 282 -9.25 -20.66 2.60
C ASP A 282 -10.03 -21.19 3.80
N TYR A 283 -10.06 -20.43 4.90
CA TYR A 283 -10.83 -20.81 6.09
C TYR A 283 -12.34 -20.91 5.79
N GLY A 284 -12.83 -19.96 4.98
CA GLY A 284 -14.22 -19.97 4.52
C GLY A 284 -14.54 -21.15 3.63
N ILE A 285 -13.66 -21.47 2.68
CA ILE A 285 -13.81 -22.60 1.76
C ILE A 285 -13.82 -23.92 2.52
N TYR A 286 -12.84 -24.16 3.40
CA TYR A 286 -12.79 -25.40 4.19
C TYR A 286 -14.04 -25.60 5.04
N LEU A 287 -14.51 -24.54 5.69
CA LEU A 287 -15.69 -24.64 6.55
C LEU A 287 -16.96 -24.84 5.73
N LEU A 288 -17.12 -24.12 4.62
CA LEU A 288 -18.30 -24.23 3.74
C LEU A 288 -18.36 -25.61 3.09
N SER A 289 -17.25 -26.13 2.58
CA SER A 289 -17.17 -27.50 2.01
C SER A 289 -17.56 -28.55 3.04
N ARG A 290 -17.06 -28.40 4.28
CA ARG A 290 -17.42 -29.35 5.34
C ARG A 290 -18.89 -29.29 5.75
N ILE A 291 -19.49 -28.08 5.79
CA ILE A 291 -20.93 -27.94 6.03
C ILE A 291 -21.72 -28.62 4.92
N TYR A 292 -21.29 -28.47 3.66
CA TYR A 292 -21.92 -29.13 2.52
C TYR A 292 -21.87 -30.66 2.66
N GLU A 293 -20.68 -31.25 2.92
CA GLU A 293 -20.51 -32.69 3.10
C GLU A 293 -21.40 -33.25 4.24
N GLU A 294 -21.35 -32.62 5.41
CA GLU A 294 -22.15 -33.07 6.57
C GLU A 294 -23.66 -32.93 6.32
N TYR A 295 -24.09 -31.91 5.56
CA TYR A 295 -25.49 -31.77 5.20
C TYR A 295 -25.94 -32.87 4.23
N GLN A 296 -25.10 -33.27 3.26
CA GLN A 296 -25.44 -34.38 2.37
C GLN A 296 -25.64 -35.69 3.14
N LEU A 297 -24.86 -35.91 4.19
CA LEU A 297 -24.93 -37.12 5.02
C LEU A 297 -26.16 -37.11 5.96
N ARG A 298 -26.43 -35.97 6.63
CA ARG A 298 -27.39 -35.92 7.74
C ARG A 298 -28.73 -35.32 7.38
N LYS A 299 -28.77 -34.49 6.33
CA LYS A 299 -29.95 -33.69 5.91
C LYS A 299 -30.52 -32.78 7.00
N ASP A 300 -29.69 -32.47 8.02
CA ASP A 300 -30.00 -31.52 9.12
C ASP A 300 -28.94 -30.41 9.11
N MET A 301 -29.37 -29.19 8.78
CA MET A 301 -28.47 -28.03 8.69
C MET A 301 -27.84 -27.66 10.03
N ALA A 302 -28.57 -27.77 11.13
CA ALA A 302 -28.04 -27.43 12.46
C ALA A 302 -26.93 -28.39 12.87
N GLN A 303 -27.15 -29.69 12.66
CA GLN A 303 -26.14 -30.70 12.97
C GLN A 303 -24.95 -30.63 12.01
N ALA A 304 -25.16 -30.37 10.72
CA ALA A 304 -24.12 -30.20 9.74
C ALA A 304 -23.18 -29.03 10.13
N ILE A 305 -23.73 -27.87 10.45
CA ILE A 305 -22.96 -26.71 10.91
C ILE A 305 -22.19 -27.04 12.21
N LEU A 306 -22.85 -27.63 13.20
CA LEU A 306 -22.20 -27.95 14.48
C LEU A 306 -21.03 -28.94 14.29
N THR A 307 -21.22 -29.97 13.47
CA THR A 307 -20.18 -30.93 13.19
C THR A 307 -19.02 -30.31 12.39
N ALA A 308 -19.30 -29.49 11.38
CA ALA A 308 -18.26 -28.78 10.63
C ALA A 308 -17.42 -27.86 11.52
N VAL A 309 -18.05 -27.06 12.38
CA VAL A 309 -17.33 -26.17 13.32
C VAL A 309 -16.51 -26.95 14.33
N THR A 310 -17.02 -28.07 14.84
CA THR A 310 -16.31 -28.87 15.85
C THR A 310 -15.20 -29.74 15.27
N THR A 311 -15.23 -30.07 14.00
CA THR A 311 -14.19 -30.88 13.30
C THR A 311 -13.22 -29.98 12.53
N THR A 312 -13.67 -29.42 11.42
CA THR A 312 -12.86 -28.54 10.57
C THR A 312 -12.49 -27.23 11.26
N GLY A 313 -13.38 -26.67 12.11
CA GLY A 313 -13.07 -25.49 12.89
C GLY A 313 -11.89 -25.69 13.84
N LYS A 314 -11.68 -26.88 14.42
CA LYS A 314 -10.47 -27.20 15.19
C LYS A 314 -9.23 -27.21 14.30
N ALA A 315 -9.31 -27.77 13.11
CA ALA A 315 -8.18 -27.77 12.17
C ALA A 315 -7.80 -26.33 11.76
N ILE A 316 -8.78 -25.49 11.44
CA ILE A 316 -8.58 -24.06 11.14
C ILE A 316 -7.89 -23.36 12.32
N PHE A 317 -8.36 -23.59 13.55
CA PHE A 317 -7.76 -23.01 14.75
C PHE A 317 -6.28 -23.42 14.92
N PHE A 318 -5.96 -24.69 14.78
CA PHE A 318 -4.58 -25.16 14.89
C PHE A 318 -3.70 -24.60 13.76
N THR A 319 -4.18 -24.62 12.52
CA THR A 319 -3.42 -24.08 11.38
C THR A 319 -3.14 -22.59 11.58
N ALA A 320 -4.16 -21.80 11.91
CA ALA A 320 -3.99 -20.39 12.20
C ALA A 320 -3.00 -20.15 13.35
N THR A 321 -3.11 -20.91 14.44
CA THR A 321 -2.21 -20.79 15.61
C THR A 321 -0.74 -21.06 15.22
N ILE A 322 -0.49 -22.09 14.41
CA ILE A 322 0.88 -22.41 13.93
C ILE A 322 1.44 -21.24 13.11
N VAL A 323 0.65 -20.68 12.21
CA VAL A 323 1.07 -19.54 11.39
C VAL A 323 1.31 -18.30 12.24
N LEU A 324 0.43 -18.01 13.22
CA LEU A 324 0.60 -16.91 14.17
C LEU A 324 1.91 -17.03 14.95
N ILE A 325 2.22 -18.22 15.49
CA ILE A 325 3.48 -18.48 16.21
C ILE A 325 4.69 -18.32 15.29
N GLY A 326 4.57 -18.67 14.01
CA GLY A 326 5.67 -18.55 13.05
C GLY A 326 5.97 -17.11 12.64
N ILE A 327 4.95 -16.23 12.59
CA ILE A 327 5.09 -14.83 12.14
C ILE A 327 5.30 -13.86 13.30
N LEU A 328 4.69 -14.11 14.46
CA LEU A 328 4.76 -13.20 15.62
C LEU A 328 6.19 -12.81 16.05
N PRO A 329 7.21 -13.69 15.96
CA PRO A 329 8.59 -13.31 16.27
C PRO A 329 9.13 -12.16 15.40
N TRP A 330 8.61 -11.93 14.20
CA TRP A 330 9.04 -10.82 13.36
C TRP A 330 8.82 -9.46 14.03
N TYR A 331 7.74 -9.32 14.77
CA TYR A 331 7.46 -8.08 15.50
C TYR A 331 8.51 -7.78 16.58
N PHE A 332 8.99 -8.80 17.30
CA PHE A 332 9.91 -8.62 18.42
C PHE A 332 11.39 -8.65 18.02
N LEU A 333 11.74 -9.31 16.92
CA LEU A 333 13.12 -9.56 16.53
C LEU A 333 13.58 -8.68 15.36
N SER A 334 12.68 -7.97 14.70
CA SER A 334 13.04 -7.15 13.55
C SER A 334 13.61 -5.79 14.00
N GLU A 335 14.79 -5.46 13.50
CA GLU A 335 15.37 -4.12 13.60
C GLU A 335 14.70 -3.13 12.61
N LEU A 336 13.98 -3.63 11.62
CA LEU A 336 13.23 -2.83 10.66
C LEU A 336 11.76 -2.73 11.11
N LYS A 337 11.31 -1.52 11.42
CA LYS A 337 9.93 -1.26 11.86
C LYS A 337 8.92 -1.76 10.83
N PHE A 338 9.15 -1.54 9.53
CA PHE A 338 8.20 -1.96 8.52
C PHE A 338 7.99 -3.49 8.48
N LEU A 339 9.05 -4.30 8.71
CA LEU A 339 8.91 -5.76 8.81
C LEU A 339 8.18 -6.17 10.10
N ALA A 340 8.42 -5.47 11.19
CA ALA A 340 7.69 -5.67 12.44
C ALA A 340 6.20 -5.35 12.26
N ASP A 341 5.87 -4.20 11.69
CA ASP A 341 4.49 -3.77 11.43
C ASP A 341 3.80 -4.73 10.43
N MET A 342 4.49 -5.14 9.35
CA MET A 342 3.98 -6.16 8.42
C MET A 342 3.69 -7.49 9.13
N GLY A 343 4.61 -7.96 9.97
CA GLY A 343 4.44 -9.19 10.76
C GLY A 343 3.23 -9.09 11.68
N LEU A 344 3.12 -8.00 12.42
CA LEU A 344 2.01 -7.76 13.34
C LEU A 344 0.66 -7.68 12.61
N LEU A 345 0.58 -6.89 11.54
CA LEU A 345 -0.65 -6.77 10.75
C LEU A 345 -1.04 -8.11 10.09
N LEU A 346 -0.06 -8.90 9.66
CA LEU A 346 -0.32 -10.23 9.11
C LEU A 346 -0.86 -11.18 10.18
N VAL A 347 -0.30 -11.16 11.39
CA VAL A 347 -0.84 -11.89 12.56
C VAL A 347 -2.28 -11.47 12.84
N MET A 348 -2.54 -10.16 12.87
CA MET A 348 -3.86 -9.62 13.14
C MET A 348 -4.89 -10.02 12.07
N VAL A 349 -4.55 -9.88 10.77
CA VAL A 349 -5.50 -10.26 9.71
C VAL A 349 -5.79 -11.75 9.70
N MET A 350 -4.79 -12.60 10.00
CA MET A 350 -4.97 -14.04 10.11
C MET A 350 -5.88 -14.41 11.28
N LEU A 351 -5.68 -13.79 12.44
CA LEU A 351 -6.53 -13.97 13.62
C LEU A 351 -7.98 -13.52 13.34
N ILE A 352 -8.14 -12.34 12.74
CA ILE A 352 -9.44 -11.79 12.37
C ILE A 352 -10.14 -12.71 11.37
N ASN A 353 -9.44 -13.16 10.33
CA ASN A 353 -9.98 -14.09 9.32
C ASN A 353 -10.45 -15.39 9.95
N MET A 354 -9.66 -15.98 10.84
CA MET A 354 -10.03 -17.20 11.56
C MET A 354 -11.33 -17.02 12.35
N VAL A 355 -11.39 -15.97 13.18
CA VAL A 355 -12.56 -15.69 14.01
C VAL A 355 -13.81 -15.41 13.17
N ILE A 356 -13.66 -14.59 12.14
CA ILE A 356 -14.77 -14.22 11.27
C ILE A 356 -15.25 -15.42 10.45
N ALA A 357 -14.35 -16.24 9.91
CA ALA A 357 -14.74 -17.45 9.19
C ALA A 357 -15.55 -18.40 10.08
N LEU A 358 -15.09 -18.65 11.33
CA LEU A 358 -15.75 -19.54 12.26
C LEU A 358 -17.12 -19.03 12.75
N ILE A 359 -17.36 -17.73 12.73
CA ILE A 359 -18.62 -17.12 13.22
C ILE A 359 -19.52 -16.78 12.04
N VAL A 360 -19.02 -16.07 11.04
CA VAL A 360 -19.85 -15.46 9.99
C VAL A 360 -20.26 -16.48 8.94
N VAL A 361 -19.37 -17.41 8.53
CA VAL A 361 -19.73 -18.43 7.53
C VAL A 361 -20.90 -19.31 8.01
N PRO A 362 -20.85 -19.91 9.23
CA PRO A 362 -21.96 -20.68 9.76
C PRO A 362 -23.25 -19.84 9.92
N LEU A 363 -23.10 -18.59 10.36
CA LEU A 363 -24.22 -17.66 10.53
C LEU A 363 -24.91 -17.38 9.18
N LEU A 364 -24.14 -17.08 8.14
CA LEU A 364 -24.67 -16.81 6.80
C LEU A 364 -25.33 -18.06 6.19
N VAL A 365 -24.71 -19.23 6.32
CA VAL A 365 -25.29 -20.49 5.87
C VAL A 365 -26.61 -20.78 6.56
N TRP A 366 -26.68 -20.57 7.88
CA TRP A 366 -27.91 -20.74 8.67
C TRP A 366 -29.02 -19.77 8.26
N LEU A 367 -28.66 -18.50 7.98
CA LEU A 367 -29.62 -17.45 7.66
C LEU A 367 -30.15 -17.57 6.21
N ILE A 368 -29.24 -17.79 5.26
CA ILE A 368 -29.55 -17.77 3.81
C ILE A 368 -30.09 -19.11 3.33
N ARG A 369 -29.65 -20.22 3.97
CA ARG A 369 -29.95 -21.59 3.54
C ARG A 369 -29.80 -21.77 2.03
N PRO A 370 -28.57 -21.64 1.51
CA PRO A 370 -28.37 -21.56 0.07
C PRO A 370 -28.72 -22.90 -0.62
N ARG A 371 -29.44 -22.82 -1.72
CA ARG A 371 -29.97 -23.98 -2.47
C ARG A 371 -28.89 -24.96 -2.92
N PHE A 372 -27.66 -24.48 -3.19
CA PHE A 372 -26.56 -25.36 -3.61
C PHE A 372 -26.17 -26.38 -2.55
N ILE A 373 -26.36 -26.10 -1.27
CA ILE A 373 -26.13 -27.06 -0.17
C ILE A 373 -27.19 -28.14 -0.17
N GLU A 374 -28.41 -27.83 -0.58
CA GLU A 374 -29.53 -28.78 -0.63
C GLU A 374 -29.54 -29.62 -1.91
N SER A 375 -28.86 -29.18 -2.97
CA SER A 375 -28.73 -29.91 -4.22
C SER A 375 -27.79 -31.13 -4.04
N LYS A 376 -28.04 -32.18 -4.86
CA LYS A 376 -27.17 -33.37 -4.90
C LYS A 376 -26.07 -33.27 -5.95
N GLU A 377 -25.82 -32.09 -6.50
CA GLU A 377 -24.79 -31.91 -7.50
C GLU A 377 -23.40 -32.02 -6.83
N LEU A 378 -22.52 -32.85 -7.41
CA LEU A 378 -21.14 -32.99 -6.98
C LEU A 378 -20.40 -31.65 -7.14
N LEU A 379 -19.74 -31.23 -6.10
CA LEU A 379 -18.82 -30.08 -6.16
C LEU A 379 -17.62 -30.44 -7.04
N VAL A 380 -17.10 -29.48 -7.79
CA VAL A 380 -15.92 -29.67 -8.65
C VAL A 380 -14.67 -30.07 -7.83
N SER A 381 -14.68 -29.78 -6.53
CA SER A 381 -13.58 -30.08 -5.59
C SER A 381 -13.69 -31.44 -4.88
N GLU A 382 -14.83 -32.11 -4.93
CA GLU A 382 -14.95 -33.47 -4.41
C GLU A 382 -14.29 -34.42 -5.40
N GLY A 383 -13.26 -35.11 -4.88
CA GLY A 383 -12.45 -36.02 -5.68
C GLY A 383 -13.30 -36.98 -6.47
N VAL A 384 -12.83 -37.31 -7.65
CA VAL A 384 -13.42 -38.25 -8.56
C VAL A 384 -13.93 -39.46 -7.78
N ASP A 385 -15.24 -39.67 -7.75
CA ASP A 385 -15.82 -40.84 -7.15
C ASP A 385 -15.38 -42.06 -7.97
N LEU A 386 -14.31 -42.71 -7.46
CA LEU A 386 -13.76 -43.93 -8.08
C LEU A 386 -14.80 -45.02 -8.26
N VAL A 387 -15.85 -45.04 -7.44
CA VAL A 387 -16.97 -45.96 -7.54
C VAL A 387 -17.90 -45.57 -8.70
N ALA A 388 -18.11 -44.25 -8.94
CA ALA A 388 -18.88 -43.79 -10.08
C ALA A 388 -18.13 -44.01 -11.40
N LEU A 389 -16.83 -43.78 -11.45
CA LEU A 389 -15.97 -44.13 -12.60
C LEU A 389 -15.90 -45.63 -12.86
N ALA A 390 -15.80 -46.45 -11.83
CA ALA A 390 -15.81 -47.91 -11.96
C ALA A 390 -17.21 -48.44 -12.37
N ALA A 391 -18.25 -47.67 -12.16
CA ALA A 391 -19.61 -48.01 -12.61
C ALA A 391 -19.86 -47.61 -14.08
N GLU A 392 -19.19 -46.57 -14.59
CA GLU A 392 -19.24 -46.16 -16.01
C GLU A 392 -18.35 -47.07 -16.89
N GLU A 393 -17.24 -47.51 -16.40
CA GLU A 393 -16.40 -48.49 -17.08
C GLU A 393 -16.96 -49.90 -16.77
N ASN A 394 -17.77 -50.42 -17.65
CA ASN A 394 -18.52 -51.69 -17.58
C ASN A 394 -17.57 -52.95 -17.40
N ASP A 395 -16.61 -52.86 -16.52
CA ASP A 395 -15.63 -53.90 -16.20
C ASP A 395 -16.03 -54.65 -14.92
N GLU A 396 -16.87 -55.71 -15.11
CA GLU A 396 -17.21 -56.67 -14.03
C GLU A 396 -15.99 -57.27 -13.32
N THR A 397 -14.82 -57.22 -13.96
CA THR A 397 -13.57 -57.72 -13.40
C THR A 397 -13.01 -56.86 -12.31
N LEU A 398 -13.11 -55.52 -12.41
CA LEU A 398 -12.72 -54.61 -11.37
C LEU A 398 -13.67 -54.66 -10.17
N ARG A 399 -14.96 -54.82 -10.39
CA ARG A 399 -15.95 -55.05 -9.31
C ARG A 399 -15.67 -56.32 -8.53
N LYS A 400 -15.31 -57.43 -9.19
CA LYS A 400 -14.95 -58.69 -8.51
C LYS A 400 -13.64 -58.55 -7.72
N LYS A 401 -12.60 -57.92 -8.26
CA LYS A 401 -11.34 -57.65 -7.56
C LYS A 401 -11.50 -56.70 -6.38
N ALA A 402 -12.28 -55.63 -6.50
CA ALA A 402 -12.56 -54.72 -5.39
C ALA A 402 -13.37 -55.40 -4.28
N ALA A 403 -14.37 -56.24 -4.63
CA ALA A 403 -15.14 -57.00 -3.66
C ALA A 403 -14.32 -58.11 -2.97
N GLU A 404 -13.35 -58.71 -3.67
CA GLU A 404 -12.45 -59.75 -3.14
C GLU A 404 -11.41 -59.13 -2.19
N ASN A 405 -10.88 -57.95 -2.47
CA ASN A 405 -9.98 -57.18 -1.59
C ASN A 405 -10.68 -56.70 -0.30
N VAL A 406 -11.97 -56.40 -0.35
CA VAL A 406 -12.75 -56.05 0.86
C VAL A 406 -13.04 -57.28 1.74
N LYS A 407 -13.19 -58.45 1.14
CA LYS A 407 -13.45 -59.72 1.88
C LYS A 407 -12.19 -60.33 2.49
N HIS A 408 -11.02 -60.10 1.95
CA HIS A 408 -9.74 -60.58 2.45
C HIS A 408 -8.71 -59.46 2.47
N PRO A 409 -8.64 -58.63 3.53
CA PRO A 409 -7.54 -57.71 3.71
C PRO A 409 -6.26 -58.54 3.87
N LYS A 410 -5.38 -58.53 2.86
CA LYS A 410 -4.04 -59.07 2.97
C LYS A 410 -3.31 -58.28 4.04
N THR A 411 -3.15 -58.88 5.21
CA THR A 411 -2.22 -58.42 6.24
C THR A 411 -0.82 -58.76 5.72
N GLU A 412 -0.21 -57.91 4.90
CA GLU A 412 1.23 -58.00 4.70
C GLU A 412 1.90 -57.52 6.00
N MET A 413 2.31 -58.50 6.81
CA MET A 413 3.29 -58.26 7.86
C MET A 413 4.61 -57.86 7.20
N VAL A 414 4.97 -56.59 7.31
CA VAL A 414 6.31 -56.12 6.98
C VAL A 414 7.27 -56.74 8.00
N GLU A 415 7.97 -57.75 7.58
CA GLU A 415 9.05 -58.39 8.33
C GLU A 415 10.21 -57.39 8.46
N VAL A 416 10.32 -56.75 9.62
CA VAL A 416 11.44 -55.86 9.93
C VAL A 416 12.67 -56.76 10.17
N ALA A 417 13.60 -56.74 9.22
CA ALA A 417 14.89 -57.41 9.38
C ALA A 417 15.68 -56.80 10.56
N PRO A 418 16.33 -57.67 11.40
CA PRO A 418 17.07 -57.19 12.56
C PRO A 418 18.37 -56.50 12.14
N VAL A 419 18.57 -55.27 12.66
CA VAL A 419 19.84 -54.54 12.60
C VAL A 419 20.86 -55.34 13.43
N ARG A 420 21.93 -55.80 12.81
CA ARG A 420 23.09 -56.41 13.51
C ARG A 420 24.00 -55.30 14.06
N PRO A 421 24.70 -55.60 15.16
CA PRO A 421 25.46 -54.64 15.97
C PRO A 421 26.69 -54.04 15.28
#